data_3f1cb650989df43f489fb215b2fa8d6d
#
_entry.id   3f1cb650989df43f489fb215b2fa8d6d
#
_cell.length_a   1.000
_cell.length_b   1.000
_cell.length_c   1.000
_cell.angle_alpha   90.00
_cell.angle_beta   90.00
_cell.angle_gamma   90.00
#
_symmetry.space_group_name_H-M   'P 1'
#
loop_
_entity.id
_entity.type
_entity.pdbx_description
1 polymer ?
#
loop_
_entity_poly.entity_id
_entity_poly.type
_entity_poly.pdbx_seq_one_letter_code
_entity_poly.pdbx_strand_id
1 'polypeptide(L)'
;MTDKKLISSLQGLRAVAFLSVVLSHCGAPWLGPWAIAVFVALSGFLMTCNYYDRPRTAPGLRSVIAFSLQKIRKLYPLHLIMMAAALLFVLKGLLAQPSVRGVLSCAAQLVVSIFLLQTWIPSSRFWFCLNGVAWYLSVQAFLYAIFPPLLVVLKKADARRLRCIAVVIFCVQCLFSLTVWKVGLSGKAAFYLTYLCPVFRAGDFTISCCMGCLYHSRKQESSLSGGAFSLLELAAVLLAGGCLFIAARQVGVLGAVAFRYNVLFTPSAVLLVWLLAVGKGVISRLLSAKPFLWLAGLSPYGFLIHQVLIRYMEWTADKFSLTVHPVVWTLTVLLLTLCLSSFYKALERRV
;
A
#
# COMPACT_ATOMS: atom_id res chain seq x y z
N MET A 1 -18.65 -20.39 -7.53
CA MET A 1 -17.87 -19.26 -7.00
C MET A 1 -17.88 -19.38 -5.49
N THR A 2 -16.78 -19.81 -4.87
CA THR A 2 -16.69 -19.88 -3.40
C THR A 2 -16.70 -18.48 -2.85
N ASP A 3 -17.66 -18.19 -1.96
CA ASP A 3 -17.77 -16.89 -1.27
C ASP A 3 -16.42 -16.49 -0.67
N LYS A 4 -15.91 -15.34 -1.11
CA LYS A 4 -14.75 -14.71 -0.47
C LYS A 4 -15.15 -14.36 0.95
N LYS A 5 -14.55 -15.02 1.94
CA LYS A 5 -14.78 -14.65 3.35
C LYS A 5 -14.31 -13.21 3.57
N LEU A 6 -15.24 -12.29 3.57
CA LEU A 6 -14.97 -10.86 3.79
C LEU A 6 -14.80 -10.65 5.29
N ILE A 7 -13.59 -10.29 5.74
CA ILE A 7 -13.34 -9.91 7.13
C ILE A 7 -13.59 -8.40 7.23
N SER A 8 -14.76 -8.03 7.77
CA SER A 8 -15.26 -6.65 7.78
C SER A 8 -14.31 -5.66 8.47
N SER A 9 -13.74 -6.03 9.62
CA SER A 9 -12.76 -5.22 10.35
C SER A 9 -11.51 -4.88 9.53
N LEU A 10 -11.03 -5.82 8.70
CA LEU A 10 -9.91 -5.59 7.79
C LEU A 10 -10.27 -4.67 6.62
N GLN A 11 -11.54 -4.66 6.19
CA GLN A 11 -12.00 -3.65 5.25
C GLN A 11 -12.01 -2.26 5.90
N GLY A 12 -12.45 -2.17 7.16
CA GLY A 12 -12.35 -0.91 7.91
C GLY A 12 -10.92 -0.42 8.08
N LEU A 13 -9.97 -1.31 8.38
CA LEU A 13 -8.55 -0.94 8.42
C LEU A 13 -8.04 -0.43 7.07
N ARG A 14 -8.49 -1.03 5.96
CA ARG A 14 -8.20 -0.54 4.60
C ARG A 14 -8.72 0.87 4.37
N ALA A 15 -9.92 1.19 4.88
CA ALA A 15 -10.50 2.53 4.80
C ALA A 15 -9.65 3.55 5.57
N VAL A 16 -9.22 3.22 6.79
CA VAL A 16 -8.34 4.09 7.59
C VAL A 16 -7.01 4.30 6.88
N ALA A 17 -6.38 3.24 6.35
CA ALA A 17 -5.14 3.36 5.59
C ALA A 17 -5.31 4.24 4.33
N PHE A 18 -6.43 4.12 3.61
CA PHE A 18 -6.73 4.99 2.48
C PHE A 18 -6.82 6.46 2.87
N LEU A 19 -7.57 6.79 3.93
CA LEU A 19 -7.65 8.16 4.45
C LEU A 19 -6.26 8.68 4.83
N SER A 20 -5.44 7.84 5.48
CA SER A 20 -4.07 8.20 5.86
C SER A 20 -3.20 8.52 4.65
N VAL A 21 -3.37 7.82 3.51
CA VAL A 21 -2.67 8.17 2.26
C VAL A 21 -3.12 9.53 1.74
N VAL A 22 -4.41 9.81 1.69
CA VAL A 22 -4.91 11.13 1.23
C VAL A 22 -4.38 12.24 2.13
N LEU A 23 -4.50 12.07 3.45
CA LEU A 23 -3.98 13.02 4.44
C LEU A 23 -2.47 13.23 4.33
N SER A 24 -1.72 12.18 3.96
CA SER A 24 -0.26 12.29 3.77
C SER A 24 0.12 13.24 2.63
N HIS A 25 -0.73 13.37 1.64
CA HIS A 25 -0.56 14.32 0.53
C HIS A 25 -1.19 15.70 0.80
N CYS A 26 -1.90 15.84 1.93
CA CYS A 26 -2.51 17.09 2.38
C CYS A 26 -1.79 17.71 3.61
N GLY A 27 -0.52 17.38 3.85
CA GLY A 27 0.28 18.00 4.91
C GLY A 27 0.72 17.08 6.06
N ALA A 28 0.37 15.80 6.06
CA ALA A 28 0.77 14.82 7.07
C ALA A 28 1.63 13.68 6.48
N PRO A 29 2.82 13.95 5.90
CA PRO A 29 3.58 13.00 5.08
C PRO A 29 3.99 11.72 5.80
N TRP A 30 4.07 11.72 7.13
CA TRP A 30 4.39 10.56 7.96
C TRP A 30 3.31 9.47 7.98
N LEU A 31 2.06 9.80 7.61
CA LEU A 31 0.95 8.85 7.55
C LEU A 31 1.07 7.89 6.34
N GLY A 32 1.66 8.34 5.23
CA GLY A 32 1.78 7.57 3.99
C GLY A 32 2.52 6.25 4.17
N PRO A 33 3.74 6.23 4.72
CA PRO A 33 4.52 4.99 4.92
C PRO A 33 3.80 3.96 5.78
N TRP A 34 3.14 4.39 6.87
CA TRP A 34 2.31 3.50 7.69
C TRP A 34 1.16 2.89 6.88
N ALA A 35 0.44 3.72 6.14
CA ALA A 35 -0.68 3.27 5.31
C ALA A 35 -0.25 2.24 4.25
N ILE A 36 0.90 2.46 3.62
CA ILE A 36 1.48 1.50 2.66
C ILE A 36 1.87 0.18 3.35
N ALA A 37 2.46 0.23 4.55
CA ALA A 37 2.75 -0.99 5.33
C ALA A 37 1.47 -1.78 5.63
N VAL A 38 0.38 -1.09 6.02
CA VAL A 38 -0.94 -1.70 6.21
C VAL A 38 -1.48 -2.31 4.92
N PHE A 39 -1.39 -1.61 3.77
CA PHE A 39 -1.84 -2.16 2.50
C PHE A 39 -1.07 -3.41 2.06
N VAL A 40 0.25 -3.43 2.25
CA VAL A 40 1.07 -4.62 1.96
C VAL A 40 0.68 -5.77 2.89
N ALA A 41 0.53 -5.49 4.20
CA ALA A 41 0.13 -6.47 5.19
C ALA A 41 -1.26 -7.06 4.88
N LEU A 42 -2.25 -6.21 4.57
CA LEU A 42 -3.58 -6.64 4.15
C LEU A 42 -3.54 -7.48 2.87
N SER A 43 -2.70 -7.11 1.90
CA SER A 43 -2.58 -7.85 0.63
C SER A 43 -2.06 -9.27 0.87
N GLY A 44 -0.94 -9.43 1.57
CA GLY A 44 -0.36 -10.75 1.86
C GLY A 44 -1.30 -11.63 2.68
N PHE A 45 -1.86 -11.08 3.76
CA PHE A 45 -2.77 -11.80 4.66
C PHE A 45 -4.06 -12.24 3.96
N LEU A 46 -4.79 -11.30 3.34
CA LEU A 46 -6.08 -11.59 2.70
C LEU A 46 -5.93 -12.48 1.46
N MET A 47 -4.86 -12.30 0.69
CA MET A 47 -4.58 -13.20 -0.42
C MET A 47 -4.36 -14.62 0.08
N THR A 48 -3.58 -14.79 1.14
CA THR A 48 -3.37 -16.11 1.75
C THR A 48 -4.68 -16.71 2.22
N CYS A 49 -5.48 -16.00 3.02
CA CYS A 49 -6.78 -16.48 3.48
C CYS A 49 -7.73 -16.86 2.33
N ASN A 50 -7.75 -16.10 1.22
CA ASN A 50 -8.65 -16.34 0.10
C ASN A 50 -8.19 -17.47 -0.84
N TYR A 51 -6.91 -17.81 -0.81
CA TYR A 51 -6.33 -18.78 -1.74
C TYR A 51 -5.75 -20.03 -1.07
N TYR A 52 -5.79 -20.11 0.27
CA TYR A 52 -5.19 -21.20 1.03
C TYR A 52 -5.75 -22.57 0.61
N ASP A 53 -7.06 -22.72 0.54
CA ASP A 53 -7.72 -24.02 0.25
C ASP A 53 -7.76 -24.38 -1.23
N ARG A 54 -7.32 -23.47 -2.11
CA ARG A 54 -7.34 -23.77 -3.54
C ARG A 54 -6.21 -24.72 -3.89
N PRO A 55 -6.51 -25.83 -4.63
CA PRO A 55 -5.46 -26.73 -5.11
C PRO A 55 -4.53 -25.95 -6.06
N ARG A 56 -3.24 -26.06 -5.82
CA ARG A 56 -2.22 -25.46 -6.70
C ARG A 56 -1.06 -26.42 -6.85
N THR A 57 -0.78 -26.79 -8.07
CA THR A 57 0.53 -27.29 -8.50
C THR A 57 1.52 -26.13 -8.54
N ALA A 58 2.82 -26.42 -8.49
CA ALA A 58 3.84 -25.39 -8.65
C ALA A 58 3.61 -24.60 -9.95
N PRO A 59 3.37 -23.29 -9.89
CA PRO A 59 2.95 -22.54 -11.08
C PRO A 59 4.15 -22.27 -12.00
N GLY A 60 4.01 -22.58 -13.28
CA GLY A 60 4.96 -22.13 -14.31
C GLY A 60 4.90 -20.61 -14.50
N LEU A 61 5.91 -20.02 -15.13
CA LEU A 61 6.05 -18.58 -15.35
C LEU A 61 4.80 -17.96 -15.99
N ARG A 62 4.21 -18.59 -16.99
CA ARG A 62 2.99 -18.11 -17.66
C ARG A 62 1.81 -17.94 -16.68
N SER A 63 1.60 -18.92 -15.78
CA SER A 63 0.51 -18.86 -14.79
C SER A 63 0.74 -17.80 -13.72
N VAL A 64 1.99 -17.54 -13.34
CA VAL A 64 2.41 -16.47 -12.41
C VAL A 64 2.09 -15.10 -13.00
N ILE A 65 2.50 -14.85 -14.25
CA ILE A 65 2.22 -13.60 -14.97
C ILE A 65 0.70 -13.41 -15.13
N ALA A 66 -0.01 -14.43 -15.61
CA ALA A 66 -1.46 -14.37 -15.78
C ALA A 66 -2.19 -14.06 -14.46
N PHE A 67 -1.73 -14.62 -13.34
CA PHE A 67 -2.30 -14.32 -12.04
C PHE A 67 -2.09 -12.85 -11.64
N SER A 68 -0.88 -12.32 -11.82
CA SER A 68 -0.60 -10.91 -11.54
C SER A 68 -1.46 -9.97 -12.40
N LEU A 69 -1.51 -10.21 -13.71
CA LEU A 69 -2.34 -9.42 -14.64
C LEU A 69 -3.82 -9.46 -14.26
N GLN A 70 -4.35 -10.65 -13.90
CA GLN A 70 -5.74 -10.79 -13.46
C GLN A 70 -6.03 -9.94 -12.21
N LYS A 71 -5.05 -9.78 -11.30
CA LYS A 71 -5.22 -8.97 -10.08
C LYS A 71 -5.18 -7.48 -10.36
N ILE A 72 -4.35 -7.06 -11.28
CA ILE A 72 -4.21 -5.65 -11.64
C ILE A 72 -5.33 -5.18 -12.56
N ARG A 73 -5.88 -6.07 -13.39
CA ARG A 73 -6.88 -5.78 -14.43
C ARG A 73 -7.98 -4.82 -13.97
N LYS A 74 -8.44 -4.95 -12.74
CA LYS A 74 -9.53 -4.12 -12.20
C LYS A 74 -9.16 -2.64 -12.10
N LEU A 75 -7.92 -2.32 -11.72
CA LEU A 75 -7.46 -0.95 -11.50
C LEU A 75 -6.71 -0.37 -12.71
N TYR A 76 -6.32 -1.22 -13.64
CA TYR A 76 -5.49 -0.81 -14.77
C TYR A 76 -6.16 0.20 -15.71
N PRO A 77 -7.46 0.09 -16.06
CA PRO A 77 -8.14 1.13 -16.85
C PRO A 77 -8.13 2.50 -16.15
N LEU A 78 -8.41 2.53 -14.84
CA LEU A 78 -8.35 3.77 -14.08
C LEU A 78 -6.92 4.32 -13.99
N HIS A 79 -5.92 3.44 -13.87
CA HIS A 79 -4.51 3.84 -13.93
C HIS A 79 -4.19 4.55 -15.25
N LEU A 80 -4.62 4.02 -16.39
CA LEU A 80 -4.41 4.65 -17.70
C LEU A 80 -5.12 6.00 -17.82
N ILE A 81 -6.36 6.11 -17.32
CA ILE A 81 -7.11 7.38 -17.31
C ILE A 81 -6.36 8.42 -16.47
N MET A 82 -5.93 8.07 -15.27
CA MET A 82 -5.22 8.99 -14.38
C MET A 82 -3.82 9.34 -14.93
N MET A 83 -3.16 8.39 -15.58
CA MET A 83 -1.91 8.63 -16.28
C MET A 83 -2.09 9.64 -17.43
N ALA A 84 -3.12 9.48 -18.26
CA ALA A 84 -3.44 10.41 -19.32
C ALA A 84 -3.77 11.81 -18.79
N ALA A 85 -4.56 11.90 -17.71
CA ALA A 85 -4.85 13.18 -17.06
C ALA A 85 -3.56 13.85 -16.53
N ALA A 86 -2.66 13.08 -15.92
CA ALA A 86 -1.39 13.60 -15.43
C ALA A 86 -0.40 13.99 -16.56
N LEU A 87 -0.49 13.32 -17.72
CA LEU A 87 0.32 13.62 -18.90
C LEU A 87 0.12 15.05 -19.39
N LEU A 88 -1.08 15.63 -19.25
CA LEU A 88 -1.38 17.00 -19.66
C LEU A 88 -0.44 18.02 -19.01
N PHE A 89 -0.03 17.81 -17.76
CA PHE A 89 0.95 18.68 -17.08
C PHE A 89 2.34 18.57 -17.70
N VAL A 90 2.76 17.36 -18.10
CA VAL A 90 4.06 17.12 -18.74
C VAL A 90 4.08 17.76 -20.12
N LEU A 91 3.00 17.58 -20.90
CA LEU A 91 2.86 18.16 -22.24
C LEU A 91 2.84 19.69 -22.19
N LYS A 92 2.14 20.29 -21.23
CA LYS A 92 2.15 21.74 -21.02
C LYS A 92 3.58 22.26 -20.79
N GLY A 93 4.36 21.59 -19.94
CA GLY A 93 5.76 21.97 -19.69
C GLY A 93 6.63 21.79 -20.95
N LEU A 94 6.39 20.73 -21.72
CA LEU A 94 7.13 20.47 -22.96
C LEU A 94 6.81 21.47 -24.06
N LEU A 95 5.54 21.92 -24.17
CA LEU A 95 5.13 22.97 -25.11
C LEU A 95 5.70 24.34 -24.73
N ALA A 96 5.84 24.63 -23.43
CA ALA A 96 6.45 25.87 -22.95
C ALA A 96 7.97 25.92 -23.19
N GLN A 97 8.63 24.76 -23.12
CA GLN A 97 10.08 24.63 -23.33
C GLN A 97 10.38 23.38 -24.20
N PRO A 98 10.18 23.47 -25.52
CA PRO A 98 10.38 22.34 -26.42
C PRO A 98 11.83 21.88 -26.43
N SER A 99 12.06 20.57 -26.24
CA SER A 99 13.39 19.99 -26.37
C SER A 99 13.30 18.50 -26.73
N VAL A 100 14.21 18.03 -27.55
CA VAL A 100 14.33 16.60 -27.90
C VAL A 100 14.49 15.74 -26.63
N ARG A 101 15.31 16.21 -25.68
CA ARG A 101 15.52 15.53 -24.39
C ARG A 101 14.22 15.46 -23.57
N GLY A 102 13.39 16.50 -23.62
CA GLY A 102 12.08 16.53 -22.96
C GLY A 102 11.13 15.50 -23.59
N VAL A 103 11.06 15.45 -24.90
CA VAL A 103 10.24 14.46 -25.64
C VAL A 103 10.66 13.03 -25.30
N LEU A 104 11.96 12.73 -25.38
CA LEU A 104 12.48 11.40 -25.02
C LEU A 104 12.21 11.03 -23.56
N SER A 105 12.33 12.01 -22.65
CA SER A 105 12.01 11.80 -21.23
C SER A 105 10.52 11.50 -21.02
N CYS A 106 9.63 12.23 -21.71
CA CYS A 106 8.19 11.97 -21.64
C CYS A 106 7.84 10.58 -22.19
N ALA A 107 8.39 10.21 -23.35
CA ALA A 107 8.20 8.88 -23.93
C ALA A 107 8.68 7.76 -22.97
N ALA A 108 9.86 7.91 -22.36
CA ALA A 108 10.37 6.95 -21.39
C ALA A 108 9.46 6.83 -20.15
N GLN A 109 8.94 7.95 -19.62
CA GLN A 109 8.01 7.96 -18.50
C GLN A 109 6.70 7.26 -18.84
N LEU A 110 6.18 7.46 -20.06
CA LEU A 110 4.98 6.77 -20.55
C LEU A 110 5.20 5.26 -20.61
N VAL A 111 6.27 4.80 -21.24
CA VAL A 111 6.60 3.37 -21.35
C VAL A 111 6.71 2.74 -19.95
N VAL A 112 7.50 3.36 -19.07
CA VAL A 112 7.69 2.87 -17.70
C VAL A 112 6.38 2.80 -16.91
N SER A 113 5.48 3.79 -17.11
CA SER A 113 4.19 3.84 -16.42
C SER A 113 3.18 2.83 -16.97
N ILE A 114 3.10 2.68 -18.31
CA ILE A 114 2.23 1.69 -18.94
C ILE A 114 2.59 0.26 -18.47
N PHE A 115 3.87 -0.07 -18.43
CA PHE A 115 4.32 -1.41 -18.04
C PHE A 115 4.50 -1.57 -16.51
N LEU A 116 4.15 -0.55 -15.71
CA LEU A 116 4.28 -0.57 -14.23
C LEU A 116 5.72 -0.88 -13.78
N LEU A 117 6.71 -0.26 -14.41
CA LEU A 117 8.13 -0.47 -14.14
C LEU A 117 8.76 0.64 -13.28
N GLN A 118 7.97 1.59 -12.76
CA GLN A 118 8.46 2.79 -12.04
C GLN A 118 9.44 2.47 -10.92
N THR A 119 9.18 1.41 -10.15
CA THR A 119 9.95 1.03 -8.98
C THR A 119 11.10 0.06 -9.27
N TRP A 120 11.23 -0.39 -10.53
CA TRP A 120 12.32 -1.26 -10.96
C TRP A 120 13.55 -0.49 -11.41
N ILE A 121 13.38 0.78 -11.74
CA ILE A 121 14.45 1.66 -12.20
C ILE A 121 14.90 2.53 -11.02
N PRO A 122 16.16 2.43 -10.55
CA PRO A 122 16.67 3.17 -9.40
C PRO A 122 16.97 4.64 -9.73
N SER A 123 16.02 5.31 -10.37
CA SER A 123 16.12 6.71 -10.76
C SER A 123 14.88 7.49 -10.33
N SER A 124 15.08 8.54 -9.54
CA SER A 124 13.99 9.38 -9.02
C SER A 124 13.15 10.04 -10.12
N ARG A 125 13.64 10.07 -11.36
CA ARG A 125 12.87 10.54 -12.53
C ARG A 125 11.63 9.69 -12.78
N PHE A 126 11.69 8.38 -12.48
CA PHE A 126 10.64 7.43 -12.83
C PHE A 126 9.72 7.09 -11.65
N TRP A 127 10.20 7.19 -10.40
CA TRP A 127 9.46 6.69 -9.25
C TRP A 127 8.05 7.24 -9.14
N PHE A 128 7.90 8.54 -9.35
CA PHE A 128 6.64 9.27 -9.18
C PHE A 128 6.20 9.98 -10.47
N CYS A 129 6.63 9.49 -11.63
CA CYS A 129 6.28 10.09 -12.91
C CYS A 129 4.78 9.93 -13.22
N LEU A 130 4.23 10.91 -13.92
CA LEU A 130 2.82 11.00 -14.29
C LEU A 130 1.89 10.93 -13.05
N ASN A 131 1.21 9.81 -12.83
CA ASN A 131 0.48 9.57 -11.59
C ASN A 131 1.42 9.02 -10.51
N GLY A 132 1.87 9.89 -9.60
CA GLY A 132 2.90 9.54 -8.64
C GLY A 132 2.57 8.36 -7.72
N VAL A 133 1.29 8.14 -7.36
CA VAL A 133 0.90 7.00 -6.51
C VAL A 133 0.93 5.66 -7.23
N ALA A 134 1.02 5.65 -8.56
CA ALA A 134 1.07 4.42 -9.35
C ALA A 134 2.36 3.59 -9.12
N TRP A 135 3.38 4.16 -8.46
CA TRP A 135 4.53 3.39 -7.99
C TRP A 135 4.11 2.18 -7.15
N TYR A 136 3.08 2.34 -6.33
CA TYR A 136 2.58 1.24 -5.50
C TYR A 136 1.92 0.14 -6.34
N LEU A 137 1.29 0.48 -7.46
CA LEU A 137 0.75 -0.51 -8.41
C LEU A 137 1.85 -1.32 -9.07
N SER A 138 3.01 -0.71 -9.35
CA SER A 138 4.22 -1.40 -9.82
C SER A 138 4.72 -2.43 -8.78
N VAL A 139 4.80 -2.05 -7.51
CA VAL A 139 5.13 -2.99 -6.41
C VAL A 139 4.11 -4.11 -6.32
N GLN A 140 2.82 -3.78 -6.34
CA GLN A 140 1.74 -4.78 -6.24
C GLN A 140 1.76 -5.79 -7.39
N ALA A 141 2.12 -5.37 -8.60
CA ALA A 141 2.26 -6.26 -9.74
C ALA A 141 3.28 -7.38 -9.45
N PHE A 142 4.42 -7.02 -8.88
CA PHE A 142 5.44 -7.97 -8.47
C PHE A 142 4.99 -8.86 -7.31
N LEU A 143 4.40 -8.28 -6.26
CA LEU A 143 3.92 -9.05 -5.11
C LEU A 143 2.85 -10.07 -5.52
N TYR A 144 1.99 -9.72 -6.47
CA TYR A 144 1.02 -10.66 -7.03
C TYR A 144 1.68 -11.75 -7.87
N ALA A 145 2.76 -11.44 -8.59
CA ALA A 145 3.49 -12.43 -9.35
C ALA A 145 4.18 -13.47 -8.44
N ILE A 146 4.83 -13.02 -7.37
CA ILE A 146 5.51 -13.95 -6.45
C ILE A 146 4.54 -14.73 -5.55
N PHE A 147 3.31 -14.29 -5.36
CA PHE A 147 2.35 -14.91 -4.43
C PHE A 147 2.07 -16.40 -4.71
N PRO A 148 1.77 -16.84 -5.96
CA PRO A 148 1.44 -18.25 -6.20
C PRO A 148 2.56 -19.23 -5.82
N PRO A 149 3.83 -19.04 -6.24
CA PRO A 149 4.92 -19.92 -5.82
C PRO A 149 5.22 -19.79 -4.32
N LEU A 150 5.14 -18.58 -3.76
CA LEU A 150 5.33 -18.35 -2.34
C LEU A 150 4.31 -19.14 -1.50
N LEU A 151 3.03 -19.11 -1.86
CA LEU A 151 1.98 -19.82 -1.14
C LEU A 151 2.22 -21.35 -1.16
N VAL A 152 2.69 -21.91 -2.28
CA VAL A 152 3.01 -23.34 -2.38
C VAL A 152 4.10 -23.72 -1.36
N VAL A 153 5.12 -22.89 -1.21
CA VAL A 153 6.20 -23.11 -0.24
C VAL A 153 5.70 -22.97 1.20
N LEU A 154 4.99 -21.89 1.50
CA LEU A 154 4.52 -21.57 2.86
C LEU A 154 3.50 -22.61 3.38
N LYS A 155 2.66 -23.17 2.52
CA LYS A 155 1.70 -24.22 2.91
C LYS A 155 2.36 -25.52 3.40
N LYS A 156 3.61 -25.79 3.03
CA LYS A 156 4.37 -26.96 3.48
C LYS A 156 5.02 -26.76 4.84
N ALA A 157 5.08 -25.50 5.32
CA ALA A 157 5.72 -25.15 6.58
C ALA A 157 4.73 -25.29 7.75
N ASP A 158 5.20 -25.87 8.86
CA ASP A 158 4.46 -25.90 10.12
C ASP A 158 4.43 -24.52 10.79
N ALA A 159 3.65 -24.40 11.86
CA ALA A 159 3.49 -23.11 12.56
C ALA A 159 4.79 -22.57 13.15
N ARG A 160 5.75 -23.42 13.55
CA ARG A 160 7.06 -23.02 14.04
C ARG A 160 7.91 -22.42 12.92
N ARG A 161 7.98 -23.13 11.78
CA ARG A 161 8.73 -22.67 10.60
C ARG A 161 8.15 -21.37 10.06
N LEU A 162 6.82 -21.22 9.97
CA LEU A 162 6.19 -19.97 9.53
C LEU A 162 6.58 -18.78 10.41
N ARG A 163 6.59 -18.96 11.74
CA ARG A 163 7.05 -17.91 12.67
C ARG A 163 8.53 -17.62 12.49
N CYS A 164 9.37 -18.65 12.37
CA CYS A 164 10.81 -18.47 12.11
C CYS A 164 11.06 -17.72 10.81
N ILE A 165 10.38 -18.07 9.71
CA ILE A 165 10.49 -17.38 8.42
C ILE A 165 10.13 -15.90 8.59
N ALA A 166 9.02 -15.58 9.25
CA ALA A 166 8.58 -14.20 9.45
C ALA A 166 9.60 -13.39 10.27
N VAL A 167 10.13 -13.95 11.36
CA VAL A 167 11.12 -13.30 12.20
C VAL A 167 12.46 -13.12 11.45
N VAL A 168 12.94 -14.16 10.77
CA VAL A 168 14.20 -14.08 10.00
C VAL A 168 14.11 -13.02 8.92
N ILE A 169 13.01 -12.98 8.15
CA ILE A 169 12.83 -11.96 7.11
C ILE A 169 12.82 -10.55 7.73
N PHE A 170 12.11 -10.36 8.85
CA PHE A 170 12.09 -9.07 9.52
C PHE A 170 13.49 -8.67 10.04
N CYS A 171 14.25 -9.60 10.65
CA CYS A 171 15.63 -9.35 11.08
C CYS A 171 16.54 -8.99 9.90
N VAL A 172 16.39 -9.68 8.75
CA VAL A 172 17.16 -9.37 7.53
C VAL A 172 16.81 -7.96 7.02
N GLN A 173 15.54 -7.56 7.02
CA GLN A 173 15.14 -6.20 6.64
C GLN A 173 15.69 -5.14 7.61
N CYS A 174 15.69 -5.42 8.91
CA CYS A 174 16.30 -4.54 9.93
C CYS A 174 17.81 -4.41 9.72
N LEU A 175 18.50 -5.53 9.52
CA LEU A 175 19.94 -5.54 9.27
C LEU A 175 20.29 -4.80 7.97
N PHE A 176 19.54 -5.02 6.90
CA PHE A 176 19.70 -4.29 5.65
C PHE A 176 19.52 -2.78 5.85
N SER A 177 18.44 -2.36 6.54
CA SER A 177 18.19 -0.96 6.86
C SER A 177 19.31 -0.35 7.72
N LEU A 178 19.84 -1.11 8.68
CA LEU A 178 20.98 -0.71 9.50
C LEU A 178 22.24 -0.54 8.64
N THR A 179 22.50 -1.46 7.72
CA THR A 179 23.64 -1.36 6.77
C THR A 179 23.51 -0.11 5.89
N VAL A 180 22.33 0.12 5.29
CA VAL A 180 22.05 1.31 4.49
C VAL A 180 22.31 2.60 5.27
N TRP A 181 21.89 2.63 6.54
CA TRP A 181 22.10 3.78 7.43
C TRP A 181 23.58 3.95 7.79
N LYS A 182 24.27 2.88 8.17
CA LYS A 182 25.69 2.90 8.59
C LYS A 182 26.63 3.28 7.45
N VAL A 183 26.35 2.82 6.23
CA VAL A 183 27.14 3.16 5.03
C VAL A 183 26.92 4.61 4.60
N GLY A 184 25.91 5.30 5.16
CA GLY A 184 25.66 6.70 4.87
C GLY A 184 25.15 6.96 3.45
N LEU A 185 24.37 6.03 2.88
CA LEU A 185 23.78 6.24 1.56
C LEU A 185 22.95 7.51 1.51
N SER A 186 22.93 8.18 0.36
CA SER A 186 22.10 9.39 0.17
C SER A 186 20.64 9.12 0.52
N GLY A 187 19.92 10.13 1.01
CA GLY A 187 18.53 9.98 1.38
C GLY A 187 17.64 9.42 0.26
N LYS A 188 17.94 9.74 -1.03
CA LYS A 188 17.24 9.17 -2.19
C LYS A 188 17.55 7.68 -2.38
N ALA A 189 18.81 7.27 -2.24
CA ALA A 189 19.21 5.87 -2.37
C ALA A 189 18.63 5.03 -1.23
N ALA A 190 18.73 5.50 0.01
CA ALA A 190 18.12 4.85 1.18
C ALA A 190 16.60 4.72 1.01
N PHE A 191 15.92 5.77 0.59
CA PHE A 191 14.48 5.78 0.32
C PHE A 191 14.08 4.76 -0.76
N TYR A 192 14.82 4.72 -1.86
CA TYR A 192 14.57 3.73 -2.92
C TYR A 192 14.72 2.30 -2.39
N LEU A 193 15.86 1.99 -1.77
CA LEU A 193 16.20 0.63 -1.35
C LEU A 193 15.27 0.10 -0.26
N THR A 194 14.86 0.95 0.70
CA THR A 194 14.09 0.51 1.88
C THR A 194 12.58 0.78 1.78
N TYR A 195 12.12 1.54 0.76
CA TYR A 195 10.71 1.86 0.62
C TYR A 195 10.11 1.51 -0.74
N LEU A 196 10.77 1.89 -1.85
CA LEU A 196 10.21 1.72 -3.20
C LEU A 196 10.55 0.38 -3.84
N CYS A 197 11.71 -0.20 -3.51
CA CYS A 197 12.22 -1.42 -4.13
C CYS A 197 11.26 -2.60 -3.94
N PRO A 198 10.73 -3.20 -5.03
CA PRO A 198 9.75 -4.29 -4.93
C PRO A 198 10.30 -5.52 -4.18
N VAL A 199 11.60 -5.80 -4.32
CA VAL A 199 12.27 -6.93 -3.65
C VAL A 199 12.28 -6.73 -2.14
N PHE A 200 12.54 -5.51 -1.65
CA PHE A 200 12.50 -5.22 -0.24
C PHE A 200 11.06 -5.35 0.32
N ARG A 201 10.06 -4.87 -0.44
CA ARG A 201 8.63 -5.01 -0.09
C ARG A 201 8.13 -6.45 -0.10
N ALA A 202 8.77 -7.34 -0.84
CA ALA A 202 8.45 -8.77 -0.78
C ALA A 202 8.64 -9.36 0.62
N GLY A 203 9.56 -8.80 1.43
CA GLY A 203 9.72 -9.19 2.83
C GLY A 203 8.45 -8.97 3.65
N ASP A 204 7.91 -7.74 3.67
CA ASP A 204 6.68 -7.39 4.39
C ASP A 204 5.49 -8.25 3.93
N PHE A 205 5.41 -8.44 2.62
CA PHE A 205 4.37 -9.26 2.00
C PHE A 205 4.48 -10.72 2.44
N THR A 206 5.70 -11.29 2.46
CA THR A 206 5.95 -12.68 2.89
C THR A 206 5.64 -12.87 4.36
N ILE A 207 6.05 -11.94 5.24
CA ILE A 207 5.69 -11.94 6.66
C ILE A 207 4.17 -12.03 6.80
N SER A 208 3.44 -11.21 6.06
CA SER A 208 1.98 -11.15 6.10
C SER A 208 1.33 -12.42 5.52
N CYS A 209 1.94 -13.05 4.51
CA CYS A 209 1.51 -14.36 4.01
C CYS A 209 1.72 -15.47 5.07
N CYS A 210 2.84 -15.47 5.78
CA CYS A 210 3.07 -16.38 6.91
C CYS A 210 1.98 -16.23 7.98
N MET A 211 1.62 -14.98 8.33
CA MET A 211 0.54 -14.71 9.28
C MET A 211 -0.81 -15.20 8.75
N GLY A 212 -1.09 -15.06 7.45
CA GLY A 212 -2.29 -15.61 6.82
C GLY A 212 -2.35 -17.14 6.89
N CYS A 213 -1.23 -17.83 6.69
CA CYS A 213 -1.12 -19.29 6.84
C CYS A 213 -1.37 -19.71 8.30
N LEU A 214 -0.73 -19.01 9.26
CA LEU A 214 -0.94 -19.25 10.70
C LEU A 214 -2.39 -19.02 11.13
N TYR A 215 -3.03 -18.00 10.60
CA TYR A 215 -4.44 -17.70 10.88
C TYR A 215 -5.36 -18.82 10.35
N HIS A 216 -5.08 -19.31 9.15
CA HIS A 216 -5.87 -20.36 8.53
C HIS A 216 -5.71 -21.72 9.23
N SER A 217 -4.48 -22.08 9.63
CA SER A 217 -4.17 -23.36 10.29
C SER A 217 -4.66 -23.41 11.76
N ARG A 218 -4.83 -22.28 12.43
CA ARG A 218 -5.45 -22.22 13.75
C ARG A 218 -6.97 -22.28 13.58
N LYS A 219 -7.58 -23.43 13.83
CA LYS A 219 -9.01 -23.51 14.16
C LYS A 219 -9.22 -22.58 15.36
N GLN A 220 -9.99 -21.56 15.17
CA GLN A 220 -10.31 -20.36 15.92
C GLN A 220 -10.67 -20.51 17.42
N GLU A 221 -9.97 -21.28 18.22
CA GLU A 221 -10.16 -21.33 19.66
C GLU A 221 -9.10 -20.53 20.39
N SER A 222 -9.26 -19.20 20.36
CA SER A 222 -8.60 -18.34 21.34
C SER A 222 -9.46 -18.36 22.61
N SER A 223 -8.89 -18.82 23.72
CA SER A 223 -9.50 -18.81 25.06
C SER A 223 -9.62 -17.40 25.66
N LEU A 224 -9.01 -16.38 25.03
CA LEU A 224 -9.02 -15.00 25.49
C LEU A 224 -10.42 -14.38 25.35
N SER A 225 -10.84 -13.63 26.39
CA SER A 225 -12.09 -12.86 26.39
C SER A 225 -12.08 -11.71 25.40
N GLY A 226 -13.26 -11.21 25.03
CA GLY A 226 -13.41 -10.00 24.20
C GLY A 226 -12.77 -8.76 24.83
N GLY A 227 -12.76 -8.64 26.15
CA GLY A 227 -12.07 -7.57 26.87
C GLY A 227 -10.55 -7.62 26.69
N ALA A 228 -9.95 -8.81 26.80
CA ALA A 228 -8.52 -9.00 26.55
C ALA A 228 -8.14 -8.64 25.10
N PHE A 229 -8.99 -9.03 24.13
CA PHE A 229 -8.77 -8.61 22.73
C PHE A 229 -8.89 -7.10 22.54
N SER A 230 -9.80 -6.43 23.24
CA SER A 230 -9.92 -4.97 23.17
C SER A 230 -8.66 -4.27 23.68
N LEU A 231 -8.05 -4.77 24.76
CA LEU A 231 -6.78 -4.25 25.27
C LEU A 231 -5.62 -4.50 24.30
N LEU A 232 -5.56 -5.68 23.67
CA LEU A 232 -4.54 -5.97 22.65
C LEU A 232 -4.69 -5.09 21.39
N GLU A 233 -5.93 -4.87 20.94
CA GLU A 233 -6.22 -3.96 19.82
C GLU A 233 -5.80 -2.52 20.16
N LEU A 234 -6.11 -2.04 21.37
CA LEU A 234 -5.69 -0.72 21.86
C LEU A 234 -4.16 -0.63 21.92
N ALA A 235 -3.49 -1.63 22.47
CA ALA A 235 -2.02 -1.67 22.51
C ALA A 235 -1.40 -1.62 21.10
N ALA A 236 -1.98 -2.33 20.12
CA ALA A 236 -1.53 -2.28 18.73
C ALA A 236 -1.74 -0.90 18.07
N VAL A 237 -2.84 -0.22 18.40
CA VAL A 237 -3.10 1.16 17.94
C VAL A 237 -2.11 2.13 18.59
N LEU A 238 -1.84 2.00 19.89
CA LEU A 238 -0.84 2.82 20.59
C LEU A 238 0.57 2.57 20.03
N LEU A 239 0.91 1.33 19.72
CA LEU A 239 2.17 1.00 19.05
C LEU A 239 2.27 1.71 17.67
N ALA A 240 1.21 1.65 16.87
CA ALA A 240 1.16 2.35 15.59
C ALA A 240 1.29 3.88 15.77
N GLY A 241 0.62 4.44 16.78
CA GLY A 241 0.74 5.87 17.15
C GLY A 241 2.16 6.24 17.57
N GLY A 242 2.83 5.41 18.36
CA GLY A 242 4.25 5.58 18.73
C GLY A 242 5.19 5.57 17.52
N CYS A 243 4.97 4.62 16.60
CA CYS A 243 5.72 4.57 15.35
C CYS A 243 5.49 5.83 14.49
N LEU A 244 4.25 6.31 14.40
CA LEU A 244 3.90 7.54 13.68
C LEU A 244 4.56 8.78 14.33
N PHE A 245 4.60 8.85 15.66
CA PHE A 245 5.28 9.91 16.39
C PHE A 245 6.78 9.90 16.10
N ILE A 246 7.44 8.73 16.17
CA ILE A 246 8.87 8.58 15.83
C ILE A 246 9.14 9.02 14.40
N ALA A 247 8.31 8.62 13.44
CA ALA A 247 8.46 9.01 12.04
C ALA A 247 8.23 10.51 11.81
N ALA A 248 7.20 11.10 12.44
CA ALA A 248 6.86 12.51 12.32
C ALA A 248 7.95 13.42 12.93
N ARG A 249 8.49 13.05 14.09
CA ARG A 249 9.52 13.78 14.80
C ARG A 249 10.95 13.39 14.42
N GLN A 250 11.10 12.35 13.60
CA GLN A 250 12.39 11.79 13.14
C GLN A 250 13.33 11.44 14.30
N VAL A 251 12.77 10.82 15.34
CA VAL A 251 13.47 10.53 16.60
C VAL A 251 14.49 9.40 16.40
N GLY A 252 15.76 9.69 16.71
CA GLY A 252 16.84 8.72 16.77
C GLY A 252 17.06 7.96 15.45
N VAL A 253 17.66 6.78 15.55
CA VAL A 253 17.96 5.91 14.41
C VAL A 253 16.67 5.46 13.68
N LEU A 254 15.61 5.17 14.43
CA LEU A 254 14.32 4.74 13.86
C LEU A 254 13.63 5.85 13.05
N GLY A 255 13.94 7.12 13.31
CA GLY A 255 13.49 8.27 12.52
C GLY A 255 14.29 8.49 11.25
N ALA A 256 15.43 7.80 11.06
CA ALA A 256 16.22 7.91 9.85
C ALA A 256 15.48 7.33 8.62
N VAL A 257 15.81 7.83 7.43
CA VAL A 257 15.17 7.44 6.14
C VAL A 257 15.16 5.93 5.95
N ALA A 258 16.25 5.24 6.32
CA ALA A 258 16.36 3.79 6.17
C ALA A 258 15.35 2.97 7.00
N PHE A 259 14.76 3.54 8.05
CA PHE A 259 13.84 2.84 8.95
C PHE A 259 12.42 3.37 8.90
N ARG A 260 12.24 4.71 8.91
CA ARG A 260 10.93 5.36 9.09
C ARG A 260 9.94 5.14 7.95
N TYR A 261 10.38 4.64 6.82
CA TYR A 261 9.50 4.39 5.68
C TYR A 261 8.99 2.94 5.60
N ASN A 262 9.63 1.99 6.29
CA ASN A 262 9.20 0.59 6.23
C ASN A 262 9.32 -0.16 7.55
N VAL A 263 10.52 -0.61 7.95
CA VAL A 263 10.70 -1.56 9.08
C VAL A 263 10.12 -1.04 10.40
N LEU A 264 10.06 0.27 10.59
CA LEU A 264 9.40 0.89 11.74
C LEU A 264 7.90 0.53 11.83
N PHE A 265 7.23 0.40 10.67
CA PHE A 265 5.79 0.21 10.61
C PHE A 265 5.35 -1.24 10.44
N THR A 266 6.23 -2.12 9.94
CA THR A 266 5.90 -3.53 9.64
C THR A 266 5.32 -4.28 10.85
N PRO A 267 5.91 -4.21 12.08
CA PRO A 267 5.36 -4.92 13.23
C PRO A 267 3.95 -4.45 13.60
N SER A 268 3.72 -3.12 13.64
CA SER A 268 2.42 -2.56 14.01
C SER A 268 1.34 -2.89 12.95
N ALA A 269 1.68 -2.84 11.68
CA ALA A 269 0.77 -3.16 10.58
C ALA A 269 0.36 -4.64 10.60
N VAL A 270 1.32 -5.55 10.77
CA VAL A 270 1.08 -7.00 10.84
C VAL A 270 0.26 -7.37 12.07
N LEU A 271 0.59 -6.78 13.23
CA LEU A 271 -0.14 -7.01 14.48
C LEU A 271 -1.60 -6.52 14.37
N LEU A 272 -1.83 -5.32 13.85
CA LEU A 272 -3.18 -4.80 13.61
C LEU A 272 -3.98 -5.71 12.68
N VAL A 273 -3.40 -6.14 11.55
CA VAL A 273 -4.07 -7.06 10.62
C VAL A 273 -4.45 -8.37 11.32
N TRP A 274 -3.56 -8.93 12.13
CA TRP A 274 -3.82 -10.17 12.86
C TRP A 274 -4.96 -10.01 13.88
N LEU A 275 -4.87 -9.03 14.78
CA LEU A 275 -5.85 -8.83 15.85
C LEU A 275 -7.24 -8.51 15.29
N LEU A 276 -7.29 -7.62 14.28
CA LEU A 276 -8.53 -7.26 13.63
C LEU A 276 -9.11 -8.43 12.79
N ALA A 277 -8.28 -9.34 12.29
CA ALA A 277 -8.76 -10.56 11.63
C ALA A 277 -9.47 -11.51 12.60
N VAL A 278 -9.01 -11.60 13.84
CA VAL A 278 -9.69 -12.34 14.91
C VAL A 278 -11.06 -11.74 15.24
N GLY A 279 -11.17 -10.41 15.22
CA GLY A 279 -12.45 -9.72 15.23
C GLY A 279 -13.22 -9.72 16.57
N LYS A 280 -12.56 -9.98 17.72
CA LYS A 280 -13.20 -10.10 19.04
C LYS A 280 -13.25 -8.78 19.83
N GLY A 281 -12.40 -7.80 19.52
CA GLY A 281 -12.27 -6.55 20.29
C GLY A 281 -13.25 -5.45 19.85
N VAL A 282 -13.20 -4.33 20.55
CA VAL A 282 -14.06 -3.15 20.32
C VAL A 282 -13.69 -2.46 19.01
N ILE A 283 -12.37 -2.32 18.72
CA ILE A 283 -11.91 -1.65 17.50
C ILE A 283 -12.30 -2.46 16.27
N SER A 284 -12.21 -3.80 16.31
CA SER A 284 -12.70 -4.67 15.25
C SER A 284 -14.18 -4.45 14.96
N ARG A 285 -15.02 -4.30 16.00
CA ARG A 285 -16.45 -4.03 15.86
C ARG A 285 -16.70 -2.67 15.23
N LEU A 286 -16.00 -1.64 15.71
CA LEU A 286 -16.09 -0.27 15.18
C LEU A 286 -15.72 -0.24 13.69
N LEU A 287 -14.60 -0.82 13.31
CA LEU A 287 -14.12 -0.86 11.92
C LEU A 287 -15.00 -1.74 11.00
N SER A 288 -15.84 -2.59 11.58
CA SER A 288 -16.83 -3.38 10.81
C SER A 288 -18.11 -2.60 10.50
N ALA A 289 -18.26 -1.36 10.97
CA ALA A 289 -19.44 -0.54 10.73
C ALA A 289 -19.59 -0.13 9.25
N LYS A 290 -20.83 0.04 8.82
CA LYS A 290 -21.22 0.35 7.42
C LYS A 290 -20.43 1.51 6.77
N PRO A 291 -20.16 2.64 7.46
CA PRO A 291 -19.39 3.75 6.87
C PRO A 291 -17.97 3.34 6.45
N PHE A 292 -17.28 2.56 7.30
CA PHE A 292 -15.93 2.06 6.98
C PHE A 292 -15.95 1.07 5.82
N LEU A 293 -16.95 0.21 5.73
CA LEU A 293 -17.09 -0.75 4.64
C LEU A 293 -17.39 -0.05 3.30
N TRP A 294 -18.24 0.99 3.33
CA TRP A 294 -18.50 1.82 2.16
C TRP A 294 -17.22 2.50 1.67
N LEU A 295 -16.48 3.15 2.57
CA LEU A 295 -15.21 3.82 2.28
C LEU A 295 -14.13 2.84 1.76
N ALA A 296 -14.01 1.66 2.37
CA ALA A 296 -13.13 0.61 1.90
C ALA A 296 -13.44 0.19 0.45
N GLY A 297 -14.73 0.19 0.08
CA GLY A 297 -15.17 -0.11 -1.28
C GLY A 297 -14.79 0.96 -2.30
N LEU A 298 -14.45 2.18 -1.87
CA LEU A 298 -13.97 3.29 -2.71
C LEU A 298 -12.45 3.41 -2.72
N SER A 299 -11.79 2.89 -1.68
CA SER A 299 -10.35 3.08 -1.45
C SER A 299 -9.45 2.73 -2.63
N PRO A 300 -9.67 1.67 -3.44
CA PRO A 300 -8.78 1.36 -4.56
C PRO A 300 -8.82 2.42 -5.67
N TYR A 301 -10.00 2.99 -5.90
CA TYR A 301 -10.20 4.03 -6.90
C TYR A 301 -9.66 5.37 -6.41
N GLY A 302 -10.03 5.75 -5.18
CA GLY A 302 -9.54 6.98 -4.55
C GLY A 302 -8.03 7.02 -4.41
N PHE A 303 -7.40 5.86 -4.19
CA PHE A 303 -5.95 5.76 -4.17
C PHE A 303 -5.30 6.22 -5.49
N LEU A 304 -5.88 5.94 -6.63
CA LEU A 304 -5.33 6.38 -7.93
C LEU A 304 -5.74 7.81 -8.33
N ILE A 305 -6.89 8.27 -7.83
CA ILE A 305 -7.49 9.56 -8.22
C ILE A 305 -6.88 10.73 -7.44
N HIS A 306 -6.72 10.59 -6.11
CA HIS A 306 -6.48 11.74 -5.21
C HIS A 306 -5.27 12.58 -5.58
N GLN A 307 -4.14 11.99 -5.98
CA GLN A 307 -2.93 12.75 -6.26
C GLN A 307 -3.02 13.55 -7.55
N VAL A 308 -3.63 12.99 -8.59
CA VAL A 308 -3.88 13.72 -9.84
C VAL A 308 -4.86 14.87 -9.58
N LEU A 309 -5.91 14.61 -8.78
CA LEU A 309 -6.86 15.64 -8.35
C LEU A 309 -6.16 16.78 -7.60
N ILE A 310 -5.30 16.46 -6.61
CA ILE A 310 -4.52 17.47 -5.86
C ILE A 310 -3.74 18.35 -6.84
N ARG A 311 -3.02 17.77 -7.81
CA ARG A 311 -2.26 18.52 -8.80
C ARG A 311 -3.13 19.46 -9.64
N TYR A 312 -4.34 19.06 -10.01
CA TYR A 312 -5.28 19.94 -10.71
C TYR A 312 -5.81 21.06 -9.82
N MET A 313 -6.09 20.76 -8.55
CA MET A 313 -6.50 21.76 -7.57
C MET A 313 -5.38 22.77 -7.30
N GLU A 314 -4.13 22.32 -7.11
CA GLU A 314 -2.96 23.19 -6.98
C GLU A 314 -2.80 24.10 -8.20
N TRP A 315 -2.82 23.52 -9.41
CA TRP A 315 -2.75 24.29 -10.64
C TRP A 315 -3.87 25.33 -10.75
N THR A 316 -5.09 25.01 -10.34
CA THR A 316 -6.23 25.94 -10.34
C THR A 316 -6.02 27.06 -9.31
N ALA A 317 -5.60 26.71 -8.10
CA ALA A 317 -5.32 27.68 -7.05
C ALA A 317 -4.23 28.66 -7.46
N ASP A 318 -3.14 28.18 -8.04
CA ASP A 318 -2.04 29.02 -8.55
C ASP A 318 -2.52 29.96 -9.67
N LYS A 319 -3.29 29.42 -10.62
CA LYS A 319 -3.78 30.21 -11.78
C LYS A 319 -4.70 31.36 -11.35
N PHE A 320 -5.49 31.17 -10.32
CA PHE A 320 -6.45 32.18 -9.81
C PHE A 320 -5.95 32.88 -8.54
N SER A 321 -4.69 32.66 -8.14
CA SER A 321 -4.08 33.21 -6.92
C SER A 321 -4.93 32.99 -5.67
N LEU A 322 -5.54 31.79 -5.55
CA LEU A 322 -6.40 31.44 -4.43
C LEU A 322 -5.59 30.99 -3.23
N THR A 323 -5.79 31.64 -2.10
CA THR A 323 -5.27 31.20 -0.81
C THR A 323 -6.37 30.42 -0.08
N VAL A 324 -6.18 29.11 0.11
CA VAL A 324 -7.17 28.25 0.74
C VAL A 324 -6.62 27.75 2.09
N HIS A 325 -7.45 27.87 3.13
CA HIS A 325 -7.09 27.36 4.46
C HIS A 325 -6.80 25.84 4.40
N PRO A 326 -5.72 25.30 5.02
CA PRO A 326 -5.34 23.89 4.89
C PRO A 326 -6.44 22.87 5.22
N VAL A 327 -7.28 23.17 6.22
CA VAL A 327 -8.41 22.31 6.59
C VAL A 327 -9.45 22.26 5.46
N VAL A 328 -9.81 23.42 4.89
CA VAL A 328 -10.77 23.51 3.77
C VAL A 328 -10.21 22.78 2.56
N TRP A 329 -8.90 22.95 2.26
CA TRP A 329 -8.19 22.23 1.21
C TRP A 329 -8.33 20.72 1.37
N THR A 330 -7.97 20.21 2.55
CA THR A 330 -8.02 18.77 2.86
C THR A 330 -9.41 18.20 2.73
N LEU A 331 -10.43 18.90 3.27
CA LEU A 331 -11.83 18.47 3.17
C LEU A 331 -12.31 18.45 1.72
N THR A 332 -11.94 19.45 0.91
CA THR A 332 -12.28 19.50 -0.52
C THR A 332 -11.62 18.35 -1.29
N VAL A 333 -10.34 18.07 -1.05
CA VAL A 333 -9.63 16.93 -1.65
C VAL A 333 -10.34 15.63 -1.30
N LEU A 334 -10.67 15.41 -0.03
CA LEU A 334 -11.37 14.21 0.42
C LEU A 334 -12.74 14.07 -0.26
N LEU A 335 -13.55 15.11 -0.23
CA LEU A 335 -14.88 15.11 -0.82
C LEU A 335 -14.84 14.80 -2.31
N LEU A 336 -14.03 15.53 -3.08
CA LEU A 336 -13.91 15.33 -4.52
C LEU A 336 -13.34 13.95 -4.86
N THR A 337 -12.36 13.46 -4.08
CA THR A 337 -11.82 12.11 -4.25
C THR A 337 -12.91 11.05 -4.06
N LEU A 338 -13.75 11.18 -3.03
CA LEU A 338 -14.85 10.25 -2.77
C LEU A 338 -15.93 10.34 -3.84
N CYS A 339 -16.29 11.53 -4.30
CA CYS A 339 -17.27 11.74 -5.37
C CYS A 339 -16.79 11.09 -6.68
N LEU A 340 -15.56 11.37 -7.11
CA LEU A 340 -14.98 10.80 -8.34
C LEU A 340 -14.81 9.28 -8.22
N SER A 341 -14.42 8.77 -7.05
CA SER A 341 -14.32 7.33 -6.81
C SER A 341 -15.67 6.63 -6.88
N SER A 342 -16.71 7.25 -6.35
CA SER A 342 -18.08 6.74 -6.39
C SER A 342 -18.61 6.74 -7.81
N PHE A 343 -18.36 7.80 -8.58
CA PHE A 343 -18.74 7.93 -9.97
C PHE A 343 -18.04 6.83 -10.82
N TYR A 344 -16.71 6.70 -10.71
CA TYR A 344 -15.98 5.67 -11.45
C TYR A 344 -16.47 4.26 -11.11
N LYS A 345 -16.69 3.97 -9.82
CA LYS A 345 -17.23 2.68 -9.38
C LYS A 345 -18.62 2.39 -9.95
N ALA A 346 -19.45 3.41 -10.12
CA ALA A 346 -20.77 3.27 -10.74
C ALA A 346 -20.66 2.96 -12.23
N LEU A 347 -19.71 3.59 -12.94
CA LEU A 347 -19.41 3.29 -14.35
C LEU A 347 -18.90 1.86 -14.53
N GLU A 348 -17.93 1.42 -13.72
CA GLU A 348 -17.35 0.05 -13.79
C GLU A 348 -18.41 -1.05 -13.63
N ARG A 349 -19.50 -0.79 -12.93
CA ARG A 349 -20.60 -1.76 -12.74
C ARG A 349 -21.54 -1.88 -13.94
N ARG A 350 -21.49 -0.92 -14.86
CA ARG A 350 -22.35 -0.89 -16.05
C ARG A 350 -21.68 -1.50 -17.28
N VAL A 351 -20.36 -1.62 -17.22
CA VAL A 351 -19.50 -2.28 -18.23
C VAL A 351 -19.12 -3.69 -17.74
#